data_8e17b445855b48e9cd68e616607e9944
#
_entry.id   8e17b445855b48e9cd68e616607e9944
#
_cell.length_a   1.000
_cell.length_b   1.000
_cell.length_c   1.000
_cell.angle_alpha   90.00
_cell.angle_beta   90.00
_cell.angle_gamma   90.00
#
_symmetry.space_group_name_H-M   'P 1'
#
loop_
_entity.id
_entity.type
_entity.pdbx_description
1 polymer ?
#
loop_
_entity_poly.entity_id
_entity_poly.type
_entity_poly.pdbx_seq_one_letter_code
_entity_poly.pdbx_strand_id
1 'polypeptide(L)'
;FVVFWVETFFARNIADIRPLFQWFPLLLIFLVAALTMRSWSEERRSGTLESLLTAPVHTSSLILGKFFAALALVVLALALTLPLPVTISFLGQIDWGPVLGGYIATFFLAAAYISIGIYTSGRTDNPIVALIMTTIVCGLFYIIGAQLLTNLFSYEVAAILNQFGTG
;
A
#
# COMPACT_ATOMS: atom_id res chain seq x y z
N PHE A 1 8.85 -11.32 6.93
CA PHE A 1 8.67 -12.45 7.85
C PHE A 1 9.82 -12.57 8.83
N VAL A 2 11.05 -12.82 8.37
CA VAL A 2 12.23 -13.02 9.23
C VAL A 2 12.50 -11.82 10.12
N VAL A 3 12.45 -10.60 9.59
CA VAL A 3 12.65 -9.35 10.34
C VAL A 3 11.63 -9.21 11.48
N PHE A 4 10.37 -9.50 11.20
CA PHE A 4 9.31 -9.45 12.23
C PHE A 4 9.58 -10.44 13.37
N TRP A 5 9.92 -11.70 13.04
CA TRP A 5 10.15 -12.73 14.05
C TRP A 5 11.40 -12.46 14.89
N VAL A 6 12.51 -12.08 14.26
CA VAL A 6 13.80 -11.93 14.96
C VAL A 6 13.88 -10.62 15.74
N GLU A 7 13.50 -9.50 15.13
CA GLU A 7 13.72 -8.18 15.77
C GLU A 7 12.57 -7.74 16.67
N THR A 8 11.35 -8.19 16.41
CA THR A 8 10.18 -7.65 17.12
C THR A 8 9.58 -8.64 18.07
N PHE A 9 9.33 -9.87 17.64
CA PHE A 9 8.65 -10.86 18.45
C PHE A 9 9.54 -11.46 19.53
N PHE A 10 10.72 -11.99 19.15
CA PHE A 10 11.61 -12.63 20.11
C PHE A 10 12.39 -11.62 20.96
N ALA A 11 12.75 -10.45 20.43
CA ALA A 11 13.51 -9.45 21.18
C ALA A 11 12.68 -8.73 22.26
N ARG A 12 11.36 -8.56 22.03
CA ARG A 12 10.47 -7.84 22.97
C ARG A 12 9.64 -8.73 23.86
N ASN A 13 9.54 -10.02 23.55
CA ASN A 13 8.76 -11.00 24.31
C ASN A 13 7.28 -10.61 24.52
N ILE A 14 6.71 -9.83 23.61
CA ILE A 14 5.34 -9.32 23.63
C ILE A 14 4.64 -9.80 22.35
N ALA A 15 3.46 -10.41 22.49
CA ALA A 15 2.61 -10.82 21.37
C ALA A 15 1.90 -9.59 20.75
N ASP A 16 2.67 -8.67 20.15
CA ASP A 16 2.16 -7.48 19.50
C ASP A 16 2.38 -7.55 17.99
N ILE A 17 1.30 -7.41 17.24
CA ILE A 17 1.30 -7.44 15.75
C ILE A 17 1.44 -6.02 15.15
N ARG A 18 1.28 -4.96 15.93
CA ARG A 18 1.36 -3.58 15.44
C ARG A 18 2.62 -3.29 14.63
N PRO A 19 3.81 -3.78 15.00
CA PRO A 19 5.01 -3.58 14.20
C PRO A 19 4.93 -4.17 12.79
N LEU A 20 4.16 -5.25 12.58
CA LEU A 20 3.94 -5.84 11.26
C LEU A 20 3.24 -4.83 10.31
N PHE A 21 2.21 -4.15 10.82
CA PHE A 21 1.45 -3.17 10.04
C PHE A 21 2.26 -1.90 9.73
N GLN A 22 3.30 -1.58 10.49
CA GLN A 22 4.20 -0.46 10.19
C GLN A 22 5.05 -0.70 8.93
N TRP A 23 5.35 -1.97 8.62
CA TRP A 23 6.12 -2.34 7.43
C TRP A 23 5.25 -2.51 6.18
N PHE A 24 3.95 -2.76 6.34
CA PHE A 24 3.04 -2.98 5.20
C PHE A 24 3.01 -1.85 4.18
N PRO A 25 2.93 -0.56 4.56
CA PRO A 25 2.92 0.52 3.58
C PRO A 25 4.18 0.54 2.71
N LEU A 26 5.35 0.34 3.34
CA LEU A 26 6.63 0.30 2.63
C LEU A 26 6.71 -0.88 1.65
N LEU A 27 6.32 -2.07 2.10
CA LEU A 27 6.29 -3.26 1.26
C LEU A 27 5.28 -3.13 0.13
N LEU A 28 4.11 -2.53 0.39
CA LEU A 28 3.09 -2.28 -0.62
C LEU A 28 3.55 -1.30 -1.70
N ILE A 29 4.33 -0.27 -1.37
CA ILE A 29 4.88 0.66 -2.35
C ILE A 29 5.65 -0.11 -3.43
N PHE A 30 6.57 -0.98 -3.03
CA PHE A 30 7.38 -1.77 -3.97
C PHE A 30 6.56 -2.84 -4.68
N LEU A 31 5.70 -3.56 -3.97
CA LEU A 31 4.85 -4.59 -4.55
C LEU A 31 3.92 -4.01 -5.61
N VAL A 32 3.21 -2.94 -5.28
CA VAL A 32 2.25 -2.30 -6.20
C VAL A 32 2.98 -1.65 -7.37
N ALA A 33 4.10 -0.98 -7.14
CA ALA A 33 4.90 -0.40 -8.22
C ALA A 33 5.35 -1.48 -9.21
N ALA A 34 5.81 -2.65 -8.72
CA ALA A 34 6.19 -3.77 -9.56
C ALA A 34 5.01 -4.40 -10.32
N LEU A 35 3.84 -4.52 -9.67
CA LEU A 35 2.63 -5.07 -10.30
C LEU A 35 2.06 -4.14 -11.38
N THR A 36 2.12 -2.84 -11.16
CA THR A 36 1.46 -1.86 -12.04
C THR A 36 2.38 -1.29 -13.13
N MET A 37 3.72 -1.43 -12.99
CA MET A 37 4.68 -0.83 -13.92
C MET A 37 4.46 -1.21 -15.38
N ARG A 38 4.02 -2.44 -15.66
CA ARG A 38 3.76 -2.97 -17.01
C ARG A 38 2.31 -2.81 -17.47
N SER A 39 1.43 -2.30 -16.62
CA SER A 39 -0.02 -2.30 -16.87
C SER A 39 -0.41 -1.61 -18.18
N TRP A 40 0.19 -0.45 -18.48
CA TRP A 40 -0.04 0.30 -19.71
C TRP A 40 1.24 0.60 -20.49
N SER A 41 2.38 0.73 -19.80
CA SER A 41 3.64 1.12 -20.41
C SER A 41 4.12 0.10 -21.44
N GLU A 42 3.88 -1.18 -21.25
CA GLU A 42 4.26 -2.23 -22.17
C GLU A 42 3.37 -2.26 -23.42
N GLU A 43 2.06 -2.05 -23.25
CA GLU A 43 1.11 -1.94 -24.37
C GLU A 43 1.39 -0.70 -25.22
N ARG A 44 1.79 0.40 -24.60
CA ARG A 44 2.20 1.62 -25.27
C ARG A 44 3.49 1.42 -26.04
N ARG A 45 4.47 0.80 -25.43
CA ARG A 45 5.76 0.49 -26.06
C ARG A 45 5.65 -0.46 -27.24
N SER A 46 4.75 -1.45 -27.17
CA SER A 46 4.53 -2.43 -28.24
C SER A 46 3.60 -1.92 -29.35
N GLY A 47 2.99 -0.75 -29.19
CA GLY A 47 2.03 -0.19 -30.16
C GLY A 47 0.66 -0.88 -30.12
N THR A 48 0.43 -1.82 -29.20
CA THR A 48 -0.85 -2.54 -29.08
C THR A 48 -1.93 -1.70 -28.40
N LEU A 49 -1.58 -0.58 -27.78
CA LEU A 49 -2.52 0.33 -27.14
C LEU A 49 -3.58 0.86 -28.10
N GLU A 50 -3.19 1.21 -29.33
CA GLU A 50 -4.12 1.71 -30.36
C GLU A 50 -5.14 0.63 -30.75
N SER A 51 -4.69 -0.60 -30.94
CA SER A 51 -5.57 -1.74 -31.22
C SER A 51 -6.53 -2.04 -30.07
N LEU A 52 -6.07 -1.85 -28.84
CA LEU A 52 -6.89 -2.05 -27.64
C LEU A 52 -7.95 -0.97 -27.49
N LEU A 53 -7.62 0.29 -27.82
CA LEU A 53 -8.54 1.42 -27.75
C LEU A 53 -9.55 1.46 -28.92
N THR A 54 -9.24 0.83 -30.04
CA THR A 54 -10.17 0.67 -31.19
C THR A 54 -11.06 -0.55 -31.05
N ALA A 55 -10.81 -1.44 -30.09
CA ALA A 55 -11.69 -2.56 -29.79
C ALA A 55 -13.07 -2.08 -29.31
N PRO A 56 -14.16 -2.80 -29.60
CA PRO A 56 -15.52 -2.42 -29.20
C PRO A 56 -15.77 -2.65 -27.70
N VAL A 57 -14.85 -2.15 -26.85
CA VAL A 57 -14.87 -2.27 -25.38
C VAL A 57 -14.71 -0.88 -24.78
N HIS A 58 -15.53 -0.56 -23.78
CA HIS A 58 -15.38 0.73 -23.09
C HIS A 58 -14.02 0.81 -22.37
N THR A 59 -13.31 1.91 -22.55
CA THR A 59 -12.00 2.17 -21.91
C THR A 59 -12.05 2.04 -20.40
N SER A 60 -13.17 2.43 -19.78
CA SER A 60 -13.39 2.25 -18.33
C SER A 60 -13.34 0.80 -17.90
N SER A 61 -13.88 -0.12 -18.70
CA SER A 61 -13.85 -1.56 -18.39
C SER A 61 -12.43 -2.11 -18.42
N LEU A 62 -11.58 -1.62 -19.31
CA LEU A 62 -10.17 -2.00 -19.40
C LEU A 62 -9.40 -1.52 -18.16
N ILE A 63 -9.61 -0.26 -17.76
CA ILE A 63 -8.95 0.31 -16.57
C ILE A 63 -9.40 -0.44 -15.31
N LEU A 64 -10.70 -0.65 -15.14
CA LEU A 64 -11.24 -1.39 -14.01
C LEU A 64 -10.77 -2.85 -13.99
N GLY A 65 -10.70 -3.50 -15.14
CA GLY A 65 -10.17 -4.87 -15.24
C GLY A 65 -8.72 -4.97 -14.73
N LYS A 66 -7.85 -4.04 -15.16
CA LYS A 66 -6.46 -3.97 -14.69
C LYS A 66 -6.37 -3.64 -13.19
N PHE A 67 -7.22 -2.73 -12.73
CA PHE A 67 -7.29 -2.38 -11.30
C PHE A 67 -7.70 -3.57 -10.45
N PHE A 68 -8.79 -4.26 -10.80
CA PHE A 68 -9.25 -5.42 -10.05
C PHE A 68 -8.28 -6.61 -10.13
N ALA A 69 -7.60 -6.80 -11.26
CA ALA A 69 -6.58 -7.83 -11.39
C ALA A 69 -5.40 -7.57 -10.44
N ALA A 70 -4.89 -6.34 -10.39
CA ALA A 70 -3.82 -5.96 -9.47
C ALA A 70 -4.29 -6.04 -8.01
N LEU A 71 -5.52 -5.61 -7.73
CA LEU A 71 -6.11 -5.68 -6.39
C LEU A 71 -6.26 -7.13 -5.91
N ALA A 72 -6.70 -8.04 -6.80
CA ALA A 72 -6.83 -9.46 -6.47
C ALA A 72 -5.48 -10.08 -6.09
N LEU A 73 -4.39 -9.71 -6.78
CA LEU A 73 -3.04 -10.17 -6.43
C LEU A 73 -2.59 -9.64 -5.06
N VAL A 74 -2.90 -8.38 -4.75
CA VAL A 74 -2.58 -7.82 -3.42
C VAL A 74 -3.43 -8.47 -2.33
N VAL A 75 -4.72 -8.72 -2.58
CA VAL A 75 -5.58 -9.46 -1.64
C VAL A 75 -5.05 -10.87 -1.40
N LEU A 76 -4.59 -11.56 -2.44
CA LEU A 76 -3.95 -12.86 -2.31
C LEU A 76 -2.68 -12.76 -1.45
N ALA A 77 -1.84 -11.76 -1.69
CA ALA A 77 -0.64 -11.52 -0.88
C ALA A 77 -0.99 -11.25 0.59
N LEU A 78 -2.01 -10.45 0.87
CA LEU A 78 -2.50 -10.19 2.23
C LEU A 78 -3.08 -11.47 2.86
N ALA A 79 -3.81 -12.27 2.11
CA ALA A 79 -4.34 -13.56 2.59
C ALA A 79 -3.23 -14.52 3.01
N LEU A 80 -2.11 -14.53 2.27
CA LEU A 80 -0.91 -15.32 2.61
C LEU A 80 -0.21 -14.83 3.90
N THR A 81 -0.51 -13.64 4.38
CA THR A 81 0.00 -13.16 5.69
C THR A 81 -0.91 -13.52 6.87
N LEU A 82 -2.16 -13.95 6.63
CA LEU A 82 -3.13 -14.34 7.67
C LEU A 82 -2.65 -15.48 8.60
N PRO A 83 -1.88 -16.48 8.16
CA PRO A 83 -1.32 -17.48 9.08
C PRO A 83 -0.49 -16.87 10.21
N LEU A 84 0.05 -15.67 10.03
CA LEU A 84 0.90 -15.00 11.02
C LEU A 84 0.12 -14.58 12.28
N PRO A 85 -0.96 -13.77 12.20
CA PRO A 85 -1.77 -13.49 13.40
C PRO A 85 -2.41 -14.74 14.02
N VAL A 86 -2.75 -15.74 13.19
CA VAL A 86 -3.28 -17.01 13.69
C VAL A 86 -2.24 -17.76 14.52
N THR A 87 -1.00 -17.88 14.06
CA THR A 87 0.09 -18.51 14.82
C THR A 87 0.39 -17.77 16.12
N ILE A 88 0.37 -16.44 16.11
CA ILE A 88 0.61 -15.65 17.30
C ILE A 88 -0.55 -15.79 18.31
N SER A 89 -1.79 -15.97 17.84
CA SER A 89 -2.95 -16.21 18.71
C SER A 89 -2.84 -17.52 19.51
N PHE A 90 -2.11 -18.50 18.99
CA PHE A 90 -1.81 -19.74 19.74
C PHE A 90 -0.71 -19.57 20.79
N LEU A 91 0.15 -18.55 20.63
CA LEU A 91 1.28 -18.28 21.51
C LEU A 91 0.95 -17.25 22.60
N GLY A 92 -0.11 -16.46 22.46
CA GLY A 92 -0.51 -15.44 23.40
C GLY A 92 -1.89 -14.85 23.12
N GLN A 93 -2.37 -14.00 24.03
CA GLN A 93 -3.65 -13.30 23.83
C GLN A 93 -3.45 -12.16 22.86
N ILE A 94 -4.10 -12.24 21.69
CA ILE A 94 -4.13 -11.19 20.66
C ILE A 94 -5.45 -10.44 20.73
N ASP A 95 -5.36 -9.12 20.64
CA ASP A 95 -6.51 -8.27 20.36
C ASP A 95 -6.81 -8.28 18.85
N TRP A 96 -7.91 -8.93 18.46
CA TRP A 96 -8.33 -9.05 17.05
C TRP A 96 -8.83 -7.74 16.46
N GLY A 97 -9.24 -6.75 17.26
CA GLY A 97 -9.72 -5.46 16.79
C GLY A 97 -8.67 -4.71 15.96
N PRO A 98 -7.49 -4.42 16.50
CA PRO A 98 -6.39 -3.80 15.76
C PRO A 98 -5.91 -4.62 14.56
N VAL A 99 -5.96 -5.96 14.64
CA VAL A 99 -5.57 -6.84 13.54
C VAL A 99 -6.49 -6.65 12.34
N LEU A 100 -7.80 -6.78 12.54
CA LEU A 100 -8.79 -6.60 11.47
C LEU A 100 -8.75 -5.17 10.92
N GLY A 101 -8.67 -4.16 11.79
CA GLY A 101 -8.53 -2.76 11.40
C GLY A 101 -7.29 -2.54 10.53
N GLY A 102 -6.16 -3.14 10.89
CA GLY A 102 -4.91 -3.07 10.13
C GLY A 102 -5.03 -3.68 8.74
N TYR A 103 -5.64 -4.86 8.60
CA TYR A 103 -5.87 -5.48 7.28
C TYR A 103 -6.81 -4.67 6.39
N ILE A 104 -7.90 -4.13 6.95
CA ILE A 104 -8.83 -3.27 6.21
C ILE A 104 -8.13 -1.99 5.75
N ALA A 105 -7.40 -1.33 6.64
CA ALA A 105 -6.63 -0.13 6.30
C ALA A 105 -5.59 -0.41 5.20
N THR A 106 -4.88 -1.53 5.31
CA THR A 106 -3.89 -1.98 4.32
C THR A 106 -4.53 -2.25 2.96
N PHE A 107 -5.72 -2.84 2.92
CA PHE A 107 -6.49 -3.07 1.70
C PHE A 107 -6.84 -1.75 0.99
N PHE A 108 -7.37 -0.76 1.70
CA PHE A 108 -7.69 0.55 1.13
C PHE A 108 -6.43 1.31 0.67
N LEU A 109 -5.35 1.21 1.44
CA LEU A 109 -4.06 1.80 1.06
C LEU A 109 -3.53 1.16 -0.23
N ALA A 110 -3.60 -0.15 -0.36
CA ALA A 110 -3.21 -0.86 -1.57
C ALA A 110 -4.04 -0.43 -2.79
N ALA A 111 -5.36 -0.29 -2.63
CA ALA A 111 -6.25 0.20 -3.69
C ALA A 111 -5.87 1.60 -4.16
N ALA A 112 -5.53 2.51 -3.22
CA ALA A 112 -5.04 3.84 -3.55
C ALA A 112 -3.71 3.80 -4.31
N TYR A 113 -2.75 3.00 -3.86
CA TYR A 113 -1.45 2.85 -4.53
C TYR A 113 -1.58 2.22 -5.92
N ILE A 114 -2.46 1.22 -6.10
CA ILE A 114 -2.75 0.62 -7.41
C ILE A 114 -3.30 1.68 -8.37
N SER A 115 -4.20 2.55 -7.94
CA SER A 115 -4.74 3.63 -8.76
C SER A 115 -3.64 4.57 -9.24
N ILE A 116 -2.73 4.97 -8.35
CA ILE A 116 -1.56 5.78 -8.68
C ILE A 116 -0.65 5.05 -9.67
N GLY A 117 -0.38 3.76 -9.43
CA GLY A 117 0.49 2.95 -10.27
C GLY A 117 -0.07 2.75 -11.69
N ILE A 118 -1.36 2.52 -11.85
CA ILE A 118 -2.01 2.43 -13.16
C ILE A 118 -1.92 3.78 -13.88
N TYR A 119 -2.14 4.89 -13.17
CA TYR A 119 -2.05 6.23 -13.75
C TYR A 119 -0.63 6.54 -14.24
N THR A 120 0.39 6.29 -13.42
CA THR A 120 1.80 6.55 -13.78
C THR A 120 2.26 5.65 -14.93
N SER A 121 1.84 4.38 -14.95
CA SER A 121 2.12 3.45 -16.05
C SER A 121 1.51 3.92 -17.37
N GLY A 122 0.35 4.59 -17.35
CA GLY A 122 -0.27 5.16 -18.55
C GLY A 122 0.42 6.42 -19.09
N ARG A 123 1.32 7.03 -18.32
CA ARG A 123 2.03 8.25 -18.71
C ARG A 123 3.40 8.02 -19.37
N THR A 124 3.92 6.82 -19.33
CA THR A 124 5.26 6.49 -19.83
C THR A 124 5.26 5.20 -20.65
N ASP A 125 6.15 5.13 -21.62
CA ASP A 125 6.36 3.94 -22.47
C ASP A 125 7.41 2.99 -21.86
N ASN A 126 8.08 3.41 -20.78
CA ASN A 126 9.12 2.61 -20.14
C ASN A 126 8.63 2.10 -18.78
N PRO A 127 8.51 0.76 -18.60
CA PRO A 127 8.08 0.16 -17.33
C PRO A 127 8.95 0.55 -16.14
N ILE A 128 10.27 0.72 -16.34
CA ILE A 128 11.20 1.12 -15.26
C ILE A 128 10.90 2.53 -14.79
N VAL A 129 10.63 3.46 -15.73
CA VAL A 129 10.23 4.83 -15.38
C VAL A 129 8.88 4.82 -14.66
N ALA A 130 7.92 4.00 -15.10
CA ALA A 130 6.65 3.83 -14.41
C ALA A 130 6.84 3.35 -12.95
N LEU A 131 7.71 2.35 -12.74
CA LEU A 131 8.05 1.84 -11.42
C LEU A 131 8.63 2.95 -10.52
N ILE A 132 9.63 3.68 -11.02
CA ILE A 132 10.27 4.77 -10.26
C ILE A 132 9.26 5.86 -9.91
N MET A 133 8.46 6.31 -10.88
CA MET A 133 7.44 7.33 -10.66
C MET A 133 6.39 6.88 -9.64
N THR A 134 5.89 5.66 -9.75
CA THR A 134 4.95 5.09 -8.77
C THR A 134 5.56 5.04 -7.38
N THR A 135 6.80 4.55 -7.26
CA THR A 135 7.51 4.46 -5.99
C THR A 135 7.72 5.83 -5.35
N ILE A 136 8.11 6.85 -6.14
CA ILE A 136 8.29 8.22 -5.64
C ILE A 136 6.95 8.79 -5.17
N VAL A 137 5.90 8.70 -5.96
CA VAL A 137 4.59 9.29 -5.60
C VAL A 137 4.01 8.59 -4.37
N CYS A 138 3.98 7.25 -4.35
CA CYS A 138 3.50 6.51 -3.19
C CYS A 138 4.38 6.73 -1.95
N GLY A 139 5.71 6.83 -2.13
CA GLY A 139 6.64 7.15 -1.07
C GLY A 139 6.43 8.54 -0.48
N LEU A 140 6.12 9.55 -1.29
CA LEU A 140 5.75 10.88 -0.82
C LEU A 140 4.47 10.83 0.03
N PHE A 141 3.43 10.12 -0.42
CA PHE A 141 2.21 9.93 0.38
C PHE A 141 2.50 9.21 1.70
N TYR A 142 3.38 8.22 1.68
CA TYR A 142 3.80 7.53 2.89
C TYR A 142 4.54 8.46 3.87
N ILE A 143 5.47 9.30 3.37
CA ILE A 143 6.22 10.26 4.19
C ILE A 143 5.29 11.33 4.77
N ILE A 144 4.32 11.82 3.99
CA ILE A 144 3.30 12.78 4.46
C ILE A 144 2.45 12.17 5.57
N GLY A 145 2.10 10.87 5.47
CA GLY A 145 1.35 10.14 6.50
C GLY A 145 2.21 9.63 7.66
N ALA A 146 3.54 9.69 7.56
CA ALA A 146 4.42 9.19 8.60
C ALA A 146 4.40 10.09 9.84
N GLN A 147 4.53 9.46 11.02
CA GLN A 147 4.52 10.13 12.32
C GLN A 147 5.53 11.29 12.45
N LEU A 148 6.57 11.33 11.64
CA LEU A 148 7.54 12.43 11.59
C LEU A 148 6.89 13.77 11.23
N LEU A 149 6.00 13.79 10.24
CA LEU A 149 5.27 15.00 9.86
C LEU A 149 4.09 15.26 10.80
N THR A 150 3.36 14.22 11.20
CA THR A 150 2.29 14.35 12.19
C THR A 150 2.81 14.87 13.54
N ASN A 151 4.02 14.48 13.96
CA ASN A 151 4.63 15.01 15.19
C ASN A 151 5.11 16.47 15.04
N LEU A 152 5.57 16.90 13.87
CA LEU A 152 5.94 18.28 13.58
C LEU A 152 4.71 19.20 13.55
N PHE A 153 3.64 18.77 12.89
CA PHE A 153 2.38 19.52 12.85
C PHE A 153 1.58 19.41 14.17
N SER A 154 1.66 18.29 14.88
CA SER A 154 0.96 18.10 16.15
C SER A 154 1.46 19.02 17.25
N TYR A 155 2.73 19.40 17.26
CA TYR A 155 3.27 20.31 18.28
C TYR A 155 2.73 21.74 18.10
N GLU A 156 2.68 22.24 16.88
CA GLU A 156 2.14 23.59 16.61
C GLU A 156 0.61 23.64 16.67
N VAL A 157 -0.06 22.64 16.09
CA VAL A 157 -1.52 22.55 16.08
C VAL A 157 -2.07 22.25 17.49
N ALA A 158 -1.39 21.39 18.27
CA ALA A 158 -1.76 21.17 19.67
C ALA A 158 -1.55 22.42 20.54
N ALA A 159 -0.53 23.23 20.27
CA ALA A 159 -0.30 24.49 20.97
C ALA A 159 -1.41 25.51 20.63
N ILE A 160 -1.85 25.58 19.37
CA ILE A 160 -2.93 26.46 18.94
C ILE A 160 -4.29 25.99 19.49
N LEU A 161 -4.57 24.67 19.44
CA LEU A 161 -5.81 24.10 19.99
C LEU A 161 -5.89 24.24 21.51
N ASN A 162 -4.78 24.13 22.22
CA ASN A 162 -4.74 24.38 23.67
C ASN A 162 -4.93 25.85 24.02
N GLN A 163 -4.54 26.79 23.15
CA GLN A 163 -4.83 28.20 23.33
C GLN A 163 -6.34 28.55 23.14
N PHE A 164 -7.04 27.78 22.29
CA PHE A 164 -8.48 27.96 22.08
C PHE A 164 -9.36 27.17 23.08
N GLY A 165 -8.79 26.16 23.75
CA GLY A 165 -9.53 25.31 24.70
C GLY A 165 -9.45 25.72 26.16
N THR A 166 -8.69 26.74 26.51
CA THR A 166 -8.51 27.26 27.88
C THR A 166 -9.05 28.71 28.07
N GLY A 167 -10.02 29.13 27.23
CA GLY A 167 -10.78 30.34 27.38
C GLY A 167 -12.16 30.11 27.98
#